data_1983f9b7e93ef91f95c29e1dc69a8a94
#
_entry.id   1983f9b7e93ef91f95c29e1dc69a8a94
#
_cell.length_a   1.000
_cell.length_b   1.000
_cell.length_c   1.000
_cell.angle_alpha   90.00
_cell.angle_beta   90.00
_cell.angle_gamma   90.00
#
_symmetry.space_group_name_H-M   'P 1'
#
loop_
_entity.id
_entity.type
_entity.pdbx_description
1 polymer ?
#
loop_
_entity_poly.entity_id
_entity_poly.type
_entity_poly.pdbx_seq_one_letter_code
_entity_poly.pdbx_strand_id
1 'polypeptide(L)'
;MKHSSPWAFISSINTPVAALLALFVCVPAMATVYELPEGAGGLFGREERVLTRREDTLYEIARRFSLGSEEIVRVNRDIDPWLPGDGKDVVIPGERVLPTTAREGIVVNLPEHRLYYYPKTPKGQKPVVITYPVSIGKMDWHTPLGKTRVVTKTERPSWTPPESVRKEHLANGDPLPAVVPPGPDNPLGLFAMRLDIKPGAYLIHGTNNPIAVGMAVTHGCIRMYPEDIEALFPLVPVGTPVHLVNEPLKLAWIDGQLVLEVHPPVNAEGQTVEPDVEQFTARLEQALGDAVVAIHWDLAIEELRKARGMPVVVGLAAEMPDAPVVIPALSRTEH
;
A
#
# COMPACT_ATOMS: atom_id res chain seq x y z
N MET A 1 79.77 -41.96 28.33
CA MET A 1 79.43 -40.56 28.10
C MET A 1 77.98 -40.52 27.59
N LYS A 2 77.05 -39.99 28.34
CA LYS A 2 75.58 -40.04 28.13
C LYS A 2 75.14 -38.76 27.49
N HIS A 3 74.50 -38.85 26.33
CA HIS A 3 73.74 -37.68 25.77
C HIS A 3 72.28 -37.94 25.96
N SER A 4 71.65 -37.05 26.78
CA SER A 4 70.24 -36.96 27.03
C SER A 4 69.62 -35.93 26.04
N SER A 5 68.63 -36.37 25.30
CA SER A 5 67.79 -35.51 24.50
C SER A 5 66.45 -35.19 25.22
N PRO A 6 66.01 -33.96 25.32
CA PRO A 6 64.68 -33.65 25.88
C PRO A 6 63.61 -33.51 24.79
N TRP A 7 62.58 -34.31 24.93
CA TRP A 7 61.36 -34.19 24.13
C TRP A 7 60.48 -33.04 24.65
N ALA A 8 60.19 -32.08 23.77
CA ALA A 8 59.22 -31.02 24.07
C ALA A 8 57.80 -31.48 23.76
N PHE A 9 56.94 -31.46 24.76
CA PHE A 9 55.50 -31.68 24.64
C PHE A 9 54.85 -30.44 23.97
N ILE A 10 54.23 -30.59 22.80
CA ILE A 10 53.37 -29.62 22.20
C ILE A 10 51.94 -29.97 22.67
N SER A 11 51.39 -29.19 23.56
CA SER A 11 49.98 -29.26 23.97
C SER A 11 49.13 -28.60 22.90
N SER A 12 48.30 -29.37 22.20
CA SER A 12 47.27 -28.87 21.32
C SER A 12 46.14 -28.23 22.08
N ILE A 13 46.02 -26.92 21.96
CA ILE A 13 44.86 -26.17 22.47
C ILE A 13 43.71 -26.38 21.51
N ASN A 14 42.78 -27.26 21.86
CA ASN A 14 41.47 -27.35 21.22
C ASN A 14 40.60 -26.16 21.61
N THR A 15 40.52 -25.15 20.75
CA THR A 15 39.55 -24.07 20.87
C THR A 15 38.20 -24.56 20.30
N PRO A 16 37.12 -24.60 21.09
CA PRO A 16 35.82 -24.92 20.51
C PRO A 16 35.36 -23.76 19.64
N VAL A 17 35.17 -24.01 18.37
CA VAL A 17 34.45 -23.10 17.46
C VAL A 17 33.01 -23.09 17.89
N ALA A 18 32.62 -22.06 18.63
CA ALA A 18 31.21 -21.79 18.93
C ALA A 18 30.53 -21.38 17.63
N ALA A 19 29.77 -22.28 17.02
CA ALA A 19 28.87 -21.98 15.92
C ALA A 19 27.78 -21.06 16.48
N LEU A 20 27.86 -19.76 16.15
CA LEU A 20 26.80 -18.79 16.39
C LEU A 20 25.63 -19.18 15.46
N LEU A 21 24.65 -19.91 15.99
CA LEU A 21 23.36 -20.09 15.35
C LEU A 21 22.66 -18.72 15.37
N ALA A 22 22.70 -17.99 14.26
CA ALA A 22 21.87 -16.81 14.07
C ALA A 22 20.41 -17.28 14.02
N LEU A 23 19.70 -17.19 15.14
CA LEU A 23 18.25 -17.30 15.16
C LEU A 23 17.70 -16.14 14.32
N PHE A 24 17.29 -16.42 13.09
CA PHE A 24 16.46 -15.53 12.32
C PHE A 24 15.08 -15.48 13.02
N VAL A 25 14.89 -14.49 13.86
CA VAL A 25 13.56 -14.11 14.35
C VAL A 25 12.83 -13.56 13.11
N CYS A 26 11.94 -14.38 12.55
CA CYS A 26 10.96 -13.91 11.58
C CYS A 26 10.06 -12.94 12.33
N VAL A 27 10.39 -11.64 12.27
CA VAL A 27 9.51 -10.59 12.80
C VAL A 27 8.31 -10.58 11.85
N PRO A 28 7.08 -10.87 12.32
CA PRO A 28 5.90 -10.73 11.48
C PRO A 28 5.87 -9.29 10.95
N ALA A 29 5.47 -9.11 9.69
CA ALA A 29 5.23 -7.80 9.11
C ALA A 29 4.18 -7.10 9.99
N MET A 30 4.64 -6.23 10.87
CA MET A 30 3.76 -5.44 11.73
C MET A 30 3.34 -4.24 10.90
N ALA A 31 2.03 -3.94 10.91
CA ALA A 31 1.51 -2.69 10.40
C ALA A 31 2.40 -1.52 10.80
N THR A 32 2.92 -0.79 9.83
CA THR A 32 3.79 0.33 10.15
C THR A 32 2.94 1.50 10.62
N VAL A 33 3.15 1.91 11.86
CA VAL A 33 2.48 3.05 12.50
C VAL A 33 3.37 4.26 12.34
N TYR A 34 2.85 5.33 11.74
CA TYR A 34 3.57 6.58 11.57
C TYR A 34 2.89 7.68 12.38
N GLU A 35 3.69 8.52 13.07
CA GLU A 35 3.18 9.78 13.61
C GLU A 35 2.69 10.65 12.45
N LEU A 36 1.52 11.27 12.59
CA LEU A 36 1.04 12.19 11.57
C LEU A 36 1.91 13.44 11.56
N PRO A 37 2.45 13.82 10.40
CA PRO A 37 3.15 15.09 10.27
C PRO A 37 2.23 16.27 10.62
N GLU A 38 2.81 17.29 11.22
CA GLU A 38 2.09 18.53 11.50
C GLU A 38 1.75 19.25 10.18
N GLY A 39 0.56 19.85 10.13
CA GLY A 39 0.08 20.54 8.92
C GLY A 39 -0.77 19.65 7.99
N ALA A 40 -1.25 20.23 6.90
CA ALA A 40 -2.20 19.59 5.99
C ALA A 40 -1.56 18.70 4.93
N GLY A 41 -0.34 18.98 4.51
CA GLY A 41 0.41 18.11 3.58
C GLY A 41 1.49 17.38 4.33
N GLY A 42 1.37 16.08 4.51
CA GLY A 42 2.34 15.32 5.27
C GLY A 42 3.08 14.31 4.42
N LEU A 43 4.40 14.42 4.35
CA LEU A 43 5.29 13.36 3.89
C LEU A 43 5.63 12.48 5.07
N PHE A 44 5.56 11.17 4.92
CA PHE A 44 5.89 10.21 5.96
C PHE A 44 6.51 8.94 5.36
N GLY A 45 7.11 8.11 6.22
CA GLY A 45 7.85 6.93 5.78
C GLY A 45 9.24 7.27 5.25
N ARG A 46 9.83 6.35 4.51
CA ARG A 46 11.14 6.54 3.86
C ARG A 46 11.31 5.56 2.71
N GLU A 47 12.11 5.93 1.72
CA GLU A 47 12.64 4.99 0.74
C GLU A 47 13.69 4.10 1.42
N GLU A 48 13.66 2.82 1.13
CA GLU A 48 14.68 1.85 1.53
C GLU A 48 15.17 1.08 0.30
N ARG A 49 16.29 0.37 0.46
CA ARG A 49 16.83 -0.52 -0.57
C ARG A 49 17.21 -1.85 0.05
N VAL A 50 16.92 -2.92 -0.68
CA VAL A 50 17.28 -4.27 -0.24
C VAL A 50 17.91 -5.05 -1.39
N LEU A 51 18.86 -5.90 -1.07
CA LEU A 51 19.42 -6.85 -2.04
C LEU A 51 18.56 -8.11 -2.06
N THR A 52 18.23 -8.58 -3.26
CA THR A 52 17.50 -9.84 -3.43
C THR A 52 18.38 -11.04 -3.06
N ARG A 53 17.74 -12.08 -2.56
CA ARG A 53 18.29 -13.43 -2.46
C ARG A 53 17.81 -14.24 -3.65
N ARG A 54 18.50 -15.34 -3.93
CA ARG A 54 18.20 -16.19 -5.08
C ARG A 54 16.76 -16.74 -5.12
N GLU A 55 16.19 -16.96 -3.94
CA GLU A 55 14.82 -17.48 -3.74
C GLU A 55 13.74 -16.41 -3.71
N ASP A 56 14.12 -15.13 -3.61
CA ASP A 56 13.15 -14.04 -3.53
C ASP A 56 12.40 -13.85 -4.86
N THR A 57 11.13 -13.45 -4.73
CA THR A 57 10.37 -12.77 -5.78
C THR A 57 10.10 -11.32 -5.33
N LEU A 58 9.84 -10.40 -6.25
CA LEU A 58 9.43 -9.03 -5.87
C LEU A 58 8.11 -9.05 -5.07
N TYR A 59 7.22 -10.00 -5.33
CA TYR A 59 5.95 -10.14 -4.61
C TYR A 59 6.13 -10.52 -3.14
N GLU A 60 7.08 -11.40 -2.83
CA GLU A 60 7.42 -11.77 -1.44
C GLU A 60 8.13 -10.61 -0.73
N ILE A 61 9.00 -9.88 -1.44
CA ILE A 61 9.60 -8.66 -0.92
C ILE A 61 8.51 -7.61 -0.65
N ALA A 62 7.55 -7.39 -1.58
CA ALA A 62 6.43 -6.48 -1.38
C ALA A 62 5.68 -6.80 -0.08
N ARG A 63 5.26 -8.05 0.10
CA ARG A 63 4.56 -8.49 1.31
C ARG A 63 5.37 -8.26 2.59
N ARG A 64 6.68 -8.55 2.56
CA ARG A 64 7.62 -8.34 3.69
C ARG A 64 7.69 -6.87 4.12
N PHE A 65 7.55 -5.94 3.18
CA PHE A 65 7.61 -4.50 3.43
C PHE A 65 6.24 -3.79 3.41
N SER A 66 5.13 -4.54 3.52
CA SER A 66 3.75 -4.01 3.46
C SER A 66 3.51 -3.13 2.23
N LEU A 67 3.97 -3.60 1.06
CA LEU A 67 3.75 -3.01 -0.25
C LEU A 67 2.77 -3.85 -1.07
N GLY A 68 2.08 -3.20 -2.01
CA GLY A 68 1.31 -3.88 -3.03
C GLY A 68 2.18 -4.49 -4.12
N SER A 69 1.70 -5.56 -4.75
CA SER A 69 2.42 -6.25 -5.83
C SER A 69 2.72 -5.35 -7.03
N GLU A 70 1.78 -4.52 -7.45
CA GLU A 70 2.03 -3.54 -8.52
C GLU A 70 2.92 -2.39 -8.07
N GLU A 71 2.85 -2.00 -6.80
CA GLU A 71 3.63 -0.92 -6.24
C GLU A 71 5.13 -1.17 -6.36
N ILE A 72 5.60 -2.34 -5.91
CA ILE A 72 7.02 -2.71 -5.98
C ILE A 72 7.50 -2.91 -7.42
N VAL A 73 6.67 -3.53 -8.28
CA VAL A 73 7.02 -3.77 -9.69
C VAL A 73 7.13 -2.44 -10.44
N ARG A 74 6.26 -1.46 -10.13
CA ARG A 74 6.22 -0.16 -10.80
C ARG A 74 7.51 0.64 -10.62
N VAL A 75 8.16 0.54 -9.47
CA VAL A 75 9.41 1.26 -9.18
C VAL A 75 10.66 0.45 -9.54
N ASN A 76 10.53 -0.85 -9.80
CA ASN A 76 11.62 -1.76 -10.15
C ASN A 76 11.41 -2.40 -11.53
N ARG A 77 11.07 -1.60 -12.54
CA ARG A 77 10.66 -2.08 -13.89
C ARG A 77 11.71 -2.90 -14.62
N ASP A 78 12.98 -2.72 -14.29
CA ASP A 78 14.11 -3.41 -14.91
C ASP A 78 14.42 -4.76 -14.24
N ILE A 79 13.65 -5.16 -13.23
CA ILE A 79 13.83 -6.40 -12.48
C ILE A 79 12.65 -7.33 -12.77
N ASP A 80 12.94 -8.58 -13.16
CA ASP A 80 11.91 -9.61 -13.33
C ASP A 80 11.22 -9.88 -11.98
N PRO A 81 9.88 -9.70 -11.88
CA PRO A 81 9.19 -9.81 -10.59
C PRO A 81 9.15 -11.25 -10.04
N TRP A 82 9.26 -12.27 -10.90
CA TRP A 82 9.24 -13.67 -10.50
C TRP A 82 10.63 -14.27 -10.29
N LEU A 83 11.61 -13.78 -11.05
CA LEU A 83 12.98 -14.28 -11.04
C LEU A 83 13.98 -13.11 -11.03
N PRO A 84 13.98 -12.29 -9.95
CA PRO A 84 14.87 -11.14 -9.88
C PRO A 84 16.36 -11.51 -9.94
N GLY A 85 16.70 -12.72 -9.54
CA GLY A 85 18.09 -13.17 -9.39
C GLY A 85 18.69 -12.74 -8.05
N ASP A 86 19.92 -13.16 -7.79
CA ASP A 86 20.65 -12.86 -6.54
C ASP A 86 21.34 -11.49 -6.60
N GLY A 87 21.35 -10.75 -5.50
CA GLY A 87 22.09 -9.50 -5.33
C GLY A 87 21.58 -8.32 -6.15
N LYS A 88 20.32 -8.33 -6.61
CA LYS A 88 19.69 -7.16 -7.25
C LYS A 88 19.29 -6.14 -6.20
N ASP A 89 19.58 -4.87 -6.48
CA ASP A 89 19.22 -3.74 -5.65
C ASP A 89 17.76 -3.33 -5.93
N VAL A 90 16.84 -3.65 -5.00
CA VAL A 90 15.41 -3.39 -5.09
C VAL A 90 15.06 -2.16 -4.28
N VAL A 91 14.40 -1.21 -4.91
CA VAL A 91 13.83 -0.01 -4.27
C VAL A 91 12.55 -0.39 -3.55
N ILE A 92 12.46 0.01 -2.28
CA ILE A 92 11.28 -0.14 -1.41
C ILE A 92 10.63 1.24 -1.26
N PRO A 93 9.52 1.53 -1.95
CA PRO A 93 8.86 2.85 -1.95
C PRO A 93 8.06 3.05 -0.66
N GLY A 94 8.75 3.24 0.47
CA GLY A 94 8.13 3.43 1.79
C GLY A 94 7.72 4.86 2.10
N GLU A 95 8.20 5.86 1.36
CA GLU A 95 7.85 7.27 1.54
C GLU A 95 6.59 7.64 0.78
N ARG A 96 5.69 8.44 1.41
CA ARG A 96 4.37 8.79 0.84
C ARG A 96 3.88 10.15 1.29
N VAL A 97 3.13 10.80 0.39
CA VAL A 97 2.29 11.95 0.72
C VAL A 97 0.92 11.46 1.20
N LEU A 98 0.39 12.06 2.26
CA LEU A 98 -0.96 11.73 2.75
C LEU A 98 -2.04 12.15 1.74
N PRO A 99 -3.16 11.40 1.63
CA PRO A 99 -4.35 11.87 0.93
C PRO A 99 -4.88 13.19 1.52
N THR A 100 -5.53 14.00 0.67
CA THR A 100 -6.11 15.29 1.09
C THR A 100 -7.43 15.14 1.84
N THR A 101 -8.03 13.96 1.79
CA THR A 101 -9.28 13.60 2.49
C THR A 101 -9.13 13.71 4.01
N ALA A 102 -10.25 13.95 4.71
CA ALA A 102 -10.29 14.05 6.17
C ALA A 102 -9.60 12.86 6.84
N ARG A 103 -8.72 13.15 7.79
CA ARG A 103 -7.88 12.16 8.50
C ARG A 103 -8.67 11.53 9.66
N GLU A 104 -9.73 10.79 9.32
CA GLU A 104 -10.58 10.08 10.27
C GLU A 104 -11.00 8.70 9.76
N GLY A 105 -11.09 7.73 10.63
CA GLY A 105 -11.53 6.38 10.29
C GLY A 105 -10.63 5.74 9.23
N ILE A 106 -11.22 5.26 8.15
CA ILE A 106 -10.52 4.60 7.05
C ILE A 106 -10.62 5.46 5.79
N VAL A 107 -9.50 5.69 5.11
CA VAL A 107 -9.43 6.25 3.77
C VAL A 107 -8.81 5.20 2.84
N VAL A 108 -9.46 4.88 1.73
CA VAL A 108 -8.90 4.00 0.70
C VAL A 108 -8.70 4.82 -0.56
N ASN A 109 -7.45 5.04 -0.94
CA ASN A 109 -7.11 5.71 -2.19
C ASN A 109 -6.98 4.68 -3.31
N LEU A 110 -7.95 4.65 -4.22
CA LEU A 110 -8.04 3.62 -5.25
C LEU A 110 -6.85 3.61 -6.22
N PRO A 111 -6.39 4.75 -6.78
CA PRO A 111 -5.23 4.77 -7.69
C PRO A 111 -3.93 4.29 -7.05
N GLU A 112 -3.82 4.42 -5.74
CA GLU A 112 -2.66 4.03 -4.95
C GLU A 112 -2.70 2.57 -4.51
N HIS A 113 -3.89 1.93 -4.56
CA HIS A 113 -4.15 0.61 -3.99
C HIS A 113 -3.76 0.55 -2.50
N ARG A 114 -4.14 1.61 -1.72
CA ARG A 114 -3.73 1.73 -0.33
C ARG A 114 -4.86 2.20 0.58
N LEU A 115 -4.88 1.59 1.76
CA LEU A 115 -5.76 1.93 2.87
C LEU A 115 -4.95 2.67 3.93
N TYR A 116 -5.51 3.75 4.45
CA TYR A 116 -5.04 4.54 5.58
C TYR A 116 -6.06 4.44 6.70
N TYR A 117 -5.64 4.05 7.88
CA TYR A 117 -6.47 4.07 9.07
C TYR A 117 -5.97 5.12 10.05
N TYR A 118 -6.87 6.00 10.44
CA TYR A 118 -6.66 7.08 11.40
C TYR A 118 -7.41 6.74 12.69
N PRO A 119 -6.76 6.08 13.68
CA PRO A 119 -7.39 5.78 14.95
C PRO A 119 -7.70 7.06 15.72
N LYS A 120 -8.73 7.00 16.59
CA LYS A 120 -9.00 8.11 17.50
C LYS A 120 -7.80 8.32 18.41
N THR A 121 -7.26 9.53 18.41
CA THR A 121 -6.11 9.89 19.23
C THR A 121 -6.49 10.05 20.70
N PRO A 122 -5.92 9.29 21.63
CA PRO A 122 -6.10 9.50 23.05
C PRO A 122 -5.57 10.88 23.48
N LYS A 123 -6.19 11.46 24.50
CA LYS A 123 -5.79 12.78 25.03
C LYS A 123 -4.29 12.77 25.43
N GLY A 124 -3.52 13.72 24.90
CA GLY A 124 -2.09 13.87 25.19
C GLY A 124 -1.16 12.99 24.37
N GLN A 125 -1.68 12.23 23.41
CA GLN A 125 -0.85 11.50 22.43
C GLN A 125 -0.84 12.23 21.11
N LYS A 126 0.20 12.00 20.31
CA LYS A 126 0.25 12.47 18.92
C LYS A 126 -0.66 11.61 18.03
N PRO A 127 -1.35 12.22 17.05
CA PRO A 127 -2.12 11.45 16.08
C PRO A 127 -1.20 10.58 15.23
N VAL A 128 -1.72 9.42 14.83
CA VAL A 128 -0.98 8.46 14.01
C VAL A 128 -1.80 8.03 12.79
N VAL A 129 -1.12 7.55 11.77
CA VAL A 129 -1.69 6.83 10.63
C VAL A 129 -1.11 5.43 10.54
N ILE A 130 -1.95 4.46 10.24
CA ILE A 130 -1.56 3.08 9.94
C ILE A 130 -1.95 2.82 8.49
N THR A 131 -1.05 2.28 7.69
CA THR A 131 -1.32 2.11 6.26
C THR A 131 -1.04 0.70 5.79
N TYR A 132 -1.85 0.24 4.82
CA TYR A 132 -1.82 -1.11 4.28
C TYR A 132 -2.03 -1.11 2.77
N PRO A 133 -1.33 -1.96 2.01
CA PRO A 133 -1.67 -2.20 0.62
C PRO A 133 -2.99 -2.95 0.51
N VAL A 134 -3.76 -2.65 -0.54
CA VAL A 134 -5.05 -3.30 -0.78
C VAL A 134 -5.26 -3.61 -2.25
N SER A 135 -6.00 -4.69 -2.54
CA SER A 135 -6.59 -4.88 -3.87
C SER A 135 -7.95 -4.22 -3.93
N ILE A 136 -8.30 -3.76 -5.11
CA ILE A 136 -9.57 -3.10 -5.41
C ILE A 136 -10.33 -3.83 -6.52
N GLY A 137 -11.54 -3.36 -6.84
CA GLY A 137 -12.35 -3.89 -7.92
C GLY A 137 -11.69 -3.75 -9.29
N LYS A 138 -11.81 -4.81 -10.11
CA LYS A 138 -11.42 -4.79 -11.53
C LYS A 138 -12.43 -4.02 -12.37
N MET A 139 -12.11 -3.78 -13.65
CA MET A 139 -12.82 -2.95 -14.62
C MET A 139 -14.36 -3.06 -14.59
N ASP A 140 -14.92 -4.24 -14.69
CA ASP A 140 -16.39 -4.43 -14.72
C ASP A 140 -17.04 -4.48 -13.31
N TRP A 141 -16.22 -4.38 -12.27
CA TRP A 141 -16.60 -4.57 -10.87
C TRP A 141 -15.90 -3.55 -9.96
N HIS A 142 -15.94 -2.29 -10.36
CA HIS A 142 -15.23 -1.23 -9.68
C HIS A 142 -15.67 -1.07 -8.21
N THR A 143 -14.72 -0.66 -7.37
CA THR A 143 -15.01 -0.22 -6.01
C THR A 143 -15.64 1.18 -6.08
N PRO A 144 -16.88 1.37 -5.56
CA PRO A 144 -17.56 2.66 -5.69
C PRO A 144 -16.87 3.74 -4.87
N LEU A 145 -16.78 4.95 -5.42
CA LEU A 145 -16.27 6.12 -4.72
C LEU A 145 -17.33 6.69 -3.75
N GLY A 146 -16.88 7.33 -2.70
CA GLY A 146 -17.73 8.08 -1.78
C GLY A 146 -17.52 7.74 -0.31
N LYS A 147 -18.44 8.23 0.52
CA LYS A 147 -18.41 8.04 1.97
C LYS A 147 -19.34 6.90 2.37
N THR A 148 -18.85 6.05 3.24
CA THR A 148 -19.57 4.92 3.84
C THR A 148 -19.08 4.68 5.27
N ARG A 149 -19.43 3.54 5.86
CA ARG A 149 -18.96 3.14 7.20
C ARG A 149 -18.94 1.64 7.33
N VAL A 150 -18.19 1.14 8.31
CA VAL A 150 -18.22 -0.27 8.72
C VAL A 150 -19.53 -0.54 9.47
N VAL A 151 -20.33 -1.49 9.00
CA VAL A 151 -21.62 -1.84 9.64
C VAL A 151 -21.62 -3.16 10.38
N THR A 152 -20.82 -4.13 9.95
CA THR A 152 -20.63 -5.40 10.66
C THR A 152 -19.19 -5.87 10.53
N LYS A 153 -18.77 -6.67 11.51
CA LYS A 153 -17.47 -7.32 11.57
C LYS A 153 -17.68 -8.81 11.81
N THR A 154 -17.00 -9.66 11.04
CA THR A 154 -17.15 -11.12 11.13
C THR A 154 -15.80 -11.78 11.14
N GLU A 155 -15.55 -12.58 12.18
CA GLU A 155 -14.41 -13.49 12.25
C GLU A 155 -14.80 -14.82 11.60
N ARG A 156 -13.86 -15.42 10.87
CA ARG A 156 -14.06 -16.69 10.16
C ARG A 156 -15.35 -16.70 9.34
N PRO A 157 -15.50 -15.74 8.38
CA PRO A 157 -16.72 -15.62 7.59
C PRO A 157 -16.93 -16.83 6.69
N SER A 158 -18.19 -17.22 6.47
CA SER A 158 -18.57 -18.03 5.31
C SER A 158 -18.70 -17.12 4.10
N TRP A 159 -18.34 -17.57 2.92
CA TRP A 159 -18.52 -16.84 1.68
C TRP A 159 -19.63 -17.45 0.83
N THR A 160 -20.63 -16.64 0.51
CA THR A 160 -21.64 -16.96 -0.50
C THR A 160 -21.27 -16.23 -1.78
N PRO A 161 -20.72 -16.94 -2.80
CA PRO A 161 -20.33 -16.29 -4.04
C PRO A 161 -21.54 -15.62 -4.70
N PRO A 162 -21.42 -14.32 -5.15
CA PRO A 162 -22.44 -13.69 -5.96
C PRO A 162 -22.79 -14.51 -7.20
N GLU A 163 -24.00 -14.37 -7.72
CA GLU A 163 -24.43 -15.13 -8.90
C GLU A 163 -23.54 -14.87 -10.13
N SER A 164 -23.13 -13.63 -10.32
CA SER A 164 -22.19 -13.22 -11.38
C SER A 164 -20.85 -13.94 -11.28
N VAL A 165 -20.28 -14.03 -10.06
CA VAL A 165 -19.02 -14.76 -9.81
C VAL A 165 -19.19 -16.25 -10.09
N ARG A 166 -20.31 -16.84 -9.66
CA ARG A 166 -20.59 -18.24 -9.95
C ARG A 166 -20.73 -18.54 -11.44
N LYS A 167 -21.35 -17.61 -12.19
CA LYS A 167 -21.47 -17.72 -13.66
C LYS A 167 -20.11 -17.62 -14.34
N GLU A 168 -19.25 -16.69 -13.90
CA GLU A 168 -17.88 -16.52 -14.43
C GLU A 168 -17.06 -17.80 -14.21
N HIS A 169 -17.06 -18.32 -12.98
CA HIS A 169 -16.35 -19.57 -12.65
C HIS A 169 -16.89 -20.78 -13.41
N LEU A 170 -18.22 -20.88 -13.54
CA LEU A 170 -18.84 -21.96 -14.31
C LEU A 170 -18.43 -21.91 -15.78
N ALA A 171 -18.38 -20.71 -16.38
CA ALA A 171 -17.94 -20.53 -17.76
C ALA A 171 -16.46 -20.92 -17.97
N ASN A 172 -15.64 -20.75 -16.92
CA ASN A 172 -14.23 -21.11 -16.92
C ASN A 172 -13.96 -22.59 -16.56
N GLY A 173 -15.02 -23.40 -16.34
CA GLY A 173 -14.89 -24.81 -15.99
C GLY A 173 -14.51 -25.09 -14.53
N ASP A 174 -14.62 -24.10 -13.65
CA ASP A 174 -14.31 -24.16 -12.21
C ASP A 174 -15.55 -23.79 -11.36
N PRO A 175 -16.58 -24.65 -11.29
CA PRO A 175 -17.83 -24.35 -10.61
C PRO A 175 -17.65 -24.17 -9.10
N LEU A 176 -18.09 -23.03 -8.58
CA LEU A 176 -18.06 -22.75 -7.15
C LEU A 176 -19.23 -23.39 -6.39
N PRO A 177 -19.03 -23.84 -5.14
CA PRO A 177 -20.12 -24.27 -4.28
C PRO A 177 -21.05 -23.10 -3.93
N ALA A 178 -22.27 -23.39 -3.52
CA ALA A 178 -23.24 -22.37 -3.09
C ALA A 178 -22.74 -21.53 -1.91
N VAL A 179 -22.00 -22.15 -1.00
CA VAL A 179 -21.36 -21.51 0.16
C VAL A 179 -19.98 -22.13 0.37
N VAL A 180 -18.96 -21.31 0.52
CA VAL A 180 -17.62 -21.71 0.95
C VAL A 180 -17.52 -21.48 2.45
N PRO A 181 -17.30 -22.54 3.27
CA PRO A 181 -17.18 -22.40 4.72
C PRO A 181 -15.89 -21.66 5.12
N PRO A 182 -15.75 -21.25 6.39
CA PRO A 182 -14.48 -20.74 6.90
C PRO A 182 -13.36 -21.77 6.73
N GLY A 183 -12.21 -21.35 6.20
CA GLY A 183 -11.09 -22.25 5.96
C GLY A 183 -10.06 -21.67 5.00
N PRO A 184 -9.02 -22.44 4.68
CA PRO A 184 -7.93 -21.99 3.80
C PRO A 184 -8.39 -21.70 2.36
N ASP A 185 -9.48 -22.34 1.91
CA ASP A 185 -10.02 -22.14 0.56
C ASP A 185 -10.99 -20.97 0.47
N ASN A 186 -11.30 -20.30 1.61
CA ASN A 186 -12.21 -19.17 1.62
C ASN A 186 -11.51 -17.90 1.16
N PRO A 187 -11.94 -17.26 0.04
CA PRO A 187 -11.28 -16.08 -0.50
C PRO A 187 -11.43 -14.82 0.38
N LEU A 188 -12.32 -14.84 1.38
CA LEU A 188 -12.45 -13.75 2.35
C LEU A 188 -11.38 -13.80 3.46
N GLY A 189 -10.66 -14.92 3.59
CA GLY A 189 -9.72 -15.12 4.69
C GLY A 189 -10.40 -15.24 6.05
N LEU A 190 -9.71 -14.83 7.11
CA LEU A 190 -10.16 -15.01 8.49
C LEU A 190 -11.04 -13.87 9.02
N PHE A 191 -11.01 -12.70 8.40
CA PHE A 191 -11.69 -11.50 8.88
C PHE A 191 -12.34 -10.72 7.75
N ALA A 192 -13.57 -10.25 7.98
CA ALA A 192 -14.30 -9.40 7.05
C ALA A 192 -15.04 -8.28 7.78
N MET A 193 -14.97 -7.06 7.23
CA MET A 193 -15.71 -5.86 7.67
C MET A 193 -16.63 -5.42 6.53
N ARG A 194 -17.95 -5.42 6.77
CA ARG A 194 -18.93 -5.01 5.77
C ARG A 194 -19.11 -3.50 5.78
N LEU A 195 -19.18 -2.93 4.57
CA LEU A 195 -19.45 -1.52 4.32
C LEU A 195 -20.95 -1.26 4.06
N ASP A 196 -21.44 -0.08 4.42
CA ASP A 196 -22.82 0.38 4.17
C ASP A 196 -22.97 0.90 2.74
N ILE A 197 -22.76 0.03 1.76
CA ILE A 197 -22.88 0.35 0.33
C ILE A 197 -23.93 -0.57 -0.30
N LYS A 198 -24.88 0.06 -1.02
CA LYS A 198 -25.98 -0.64 -1.72
C LYS A 198 -26.01 -0.23 -3.20
N PRO A 199 -26.42 -1.15 -4.11
CA PRO A 199 -26.70 -2.57 -3.89
C PRO A 199 -25.42 -3.40 -3.71
N GLY A 200 -25.53 -4.56 -3.08
CA GLY A 200 -24.44 -5.53 -2.96
C GLY A 200 -23.84 -5.64 -1.57
N ALA A 201 -22.76 -6.40 -1.46
CA ALA A 201 -22.00 -6.62 -0.24
C ALA A 201 -20.54 -6.25 -0.50
N TYR A 202 -20.18 -5.02 -0.21
CA TYR A 202 -18.80 -4.54 -0.26
C TYR A 202 -18.12 -4.79 1.09
N LEU A 203 -16.94 -5.38 1.03
CA LEU A 203 -16.19 -5.80 2.20
C LEU A 203 -14.76 -5.26 2.17
N ILE A 204 -14.20 -5.00 3.36
CA ILE A 204 -12.76 -5.01 3.60
C ILE A 204 -12.46 -6.35 4.25
N HIS A 205 -11.61 -7.18 3.63
CA HIS A 205 -11.41 -8.57 4.06
C HIS A 205 -10.00 -9.09 3.77
N GLY A 206 -9.66 -10.22 4.35
CA GLY A 206 -8.42 -10.92 4.07
C GLY A 206 -8.39 -11.63 2.71
N THR A 207 -7.51 -12.59 2.56
CA THR A 207 -7.39 -13.37 1.31
C THR A 207 -6.75 -14.73 1.56
N ASN A 208 -7.05 -15.67 0.68
CA ASN A 208 -6.30 -16.91 0.49
C ASN A 208 -5.28 -16.82 -0.67
N ASN A 209 -5.26 -15.69 -1.40
CA ASN A 209 -4.30 -15.42 -2.47
C ASN A 209 -3.57 -14.08 -2.22
N PRO A 210 -2.51 -14.09 -1.40
CA PRO A 210 -1.79 -12.86 -1.01
C PRO A 210 -1.03 -12.19 -2.16
N ILE A 211 -0.59 -12.91 -3.17
CA ILE A 211 0.14 -12.33 -4.33
C ILE A 211 -0.70 -11.27 -5.05
N ALA A 212 -2.01 -11.41 -5.03
CA ALA A 212 -2.91 -10.47 -5.69
C ALA A 212 -3.14 -9.16 -4.92
N VAL A 213 -2.59 -8.99 -3.70
CA VAL A 213 -2.73 -7.73 -2.93
C VAL A 213 -1.94 -6.61 -3.62
N GLY A 214 -2.59 -5.46 -3.78
CA GLY A 214 -2.04 -4.33 -4.53
C GLY A 214 -2.37 -4.35 -6.03
N MET A 215 -3.37 -5.13 -6.46
CA MET A 215 -3.84 -5.21 -7.84
C MET A 215 -5.33 -4.90 -7.94
N ALA A 216 -5.79 -4.47 -9.13
CA ALA A 216 -7.20 -4.30 -9.45
C ALA A 216 -7.80 -5.63 -9.97
N VAL A 217 -8.16 -6.55 -9.06
CA VAL A 217 -8.55 -7.93 -9.40
C VAL A 217 -9.80 -8.44 -8.69
N THR A 218 -10.42 -7.64 -7.82
CA THR A 218 -11.59 -8.08 -7.05
C THR A 218 -12.90 -7.77 -7.78
N HIS A 219 -14.01 -8.25 -7.20
CA HIS A 219 -15.36 -7.89 -7.65
C HIS A 219 -15.94 -6.72 -6.83
N GLY A 220 -15.13 -5.68 -6.61
CA GLY A 220 -15.49 -4.46 -5.91
C GLY A 220 -15.11 -4.43 -4.42
N CYS A 221 -14.79 -5.56 -3.81
CA CYS A 221 -14.32 -5.61 -2.42
C CYS A 221 -12.86 -5.12 -2.29
N ILE A 222 -12.49 -4.74 -1.07
CA ILE A 222 -11.16 -4.31 -0.70
C ILE A 222 -10.46 -5.49 -0.01
N ARG A 223 -9.43 -6.04 -0.65
CA ARG A 223 -8.70 -7.22 -0.19
C ARG A 223 -7.37 -6.81 0.43
N MET A 224 -7.03 -7.41 1.57
CA MET A 224 -5.80 -7.16 2.33
C MET A 224 -4.98 -8.44 2.50
N TYR A 225 -3.70 -8.28 2.82
CA TYR A 225 -2.92 -9.42 3.31
C TYR A 225 -3.56 -10.04 4.56
N PRO A 226 -3.43 -11.36 4.78
CA PRO A 226 -4.00 -12.01 5.95
C PRO A 226 -3.54 -11.39 7.28
N GLU A 227 -2.25 -11.11 7.41
CA GLU A 227 -1.66 -10.46 8.59
C GLU A 227 -2.11 -9.01 8.77
N ASP A 228 -2.34 -8.27 7.68
CA ASP A 228 -2.77 -6.88 7.72
C ASP A 228 -4.21 -6.74 8.21
N ILE A 229 -5.12 -7.57 7.68
CA ILE A 229 -6.52 -7.54 8.16
C ILE A 229 -6.63 -8.06 9.61
N GLU A 230 -5.80 -9.03 10.00
CA GLU A 230 -5.74 -9.52 11.39
C GLU A 230 -5.31 -8.41 12.34
N ALA A 231 -4.33 -7.59 11.96
CA ALA A 231 -3.87 -6.45 12.73
C ALA A 231 -4.91 -5.30 12.75
N LEU A 232 -5.56 -5.00 11.61
CA LEU A 232 -6.51 -3.90 11.49
C LEU A 232 -7.86 -4.21 12.16
N PHE A 233 -8.35 -5.42 12.04
CA PHE A 233 -9.70 -5.81 12.47
C PHE A 233 -10.01 -5.43 13.93
N PRO A 234 -9.18 -5.72 14.95
CA PRO A 234 -9.48 -5.34 16.34
C PRO A 234 -9.48 -3.82 16.56
N LEU A 235 -8.76 -3.06 15.75
CA LEU A 235 -8.59 -1.61 15.90
C LEU A 235 -9.80 -0.82 15.38
N VAL A 236 -10.57 -1.38 14.45
CA VAL A 236 -11.67 -0.68 13.74
C VAL A 236 -13.01 -0.99 14.41
N PRO A 237 -13.67 -0.04 15.11
CA PRO A 237 -15.01 -0.22 15.64
C PRO A 237 -16.08 -0.28 14.54
N VAL A 238 -17.20 -0.94 14.81
CA VAL A 238 -18.43 -0.76 14.01
C VAL A 238 -18.86 0.70 14.07
N GLY A 239 -19.27 1.26 12.94
CA GLY A 239 -19.60 2.68 12.79
C GLY A 239 -18.42 3.53 12.31
N THR A 240 -17.19 3.00 12.23
CA THR A 240 -16.05 3.73 11.70
C THR A 240 -16.32 4.25 10.29
N PRO A 241 -16.15 5.57 10.03
CA PRO A 241 -16.31 6.13 8.70
C PRO A 241 -15.27 5.57 7.74
N VAL A 242 -15.68 5.39 6.48
CA VAL A 242 -14.81 4.92 5.39
C VAL A 242 -14.98 5.83 4.19
N HIS A 243 -13.89 6.38 3.69
CA HIS A 243 -13.83 7.24 2.53
C HIS A 243 -13.11 6.50 1.40
N LEU A 244 -13.82 6.26 0.29
CA LEU A 244 -13.28 5.65 -0.92
C LEU A 244 -13.01 6.78 -1.90
N VAL A 245 -11.73 7.05 -2.17
CA VAL A 245 -11.32 8.26 -2.91
C VAL A 245 -10.50 7.91 -4.15
N ASN A 246 -10.48 8.85 -5.11
CA ASN A 246 -9.70 8.77 -6.33
C ASN A 246 -8.75 9.98 -6.38
N GLU A 247 -7.63 9.88 -5.69
CA GLU A 247 -6.59 10.90 -5.60
C GLU A 247 -5.30 10.39 -6.27
N PRO A 248 -5.20 10.37 -7.61
CA PRO A 248 -3.99 9.93 -8.30
C PRO A 248 -2.83 10.91 -8.16
N LEU A 249 -3.11 12.17 -7.84
CA LEU A 249 -2.12 13.23 -7.63
C LEU A 249 -2.19 13.67 -6.18
N LYS A 250 -1.06 13.61 -5.48
CA LYS A 250 -0.92 14.11 -4.12
C LYS A 250 0.21 15.13 -4.06
N LEU A 251 -0.03 16.25 -3.36
CA LEU A 251 0.94 17.32 -3.18
C LEU A 251 1.15 17.61 -1.71
N ALA A 252 2.40 17.94 -1.36
CA ALA A 252 2.75 18.40 -0.03
C ALA A 252 3.79 19.52 -0.11
N TRP A 253 3.71 20.46 0.85
CA TRP A 253 4.77 21.42 1.12
C TRP A 253 5.62 20.90 2.27
N ILE A 254 6.92 20.73 2.01
CA ILE A 254 7.90 20.27 3.00
C ILE A 254 9.08 21.24 2.96
N ASP A 255 9.28 22.01 4.01
CA ASP A 255 10.41 22.95 4.16
C ASP A 255 10.61 23.85 2.92
N GLY A 256 9.53 24.40 2.36
CA GLY A 256 9.55 25.23 1.16
C GLY A 256 9.69 24.49 -0.16
N GLN A 257 9.71 23.17 -0.14
CA GLN A 257 9.73 22.33 -1.33
C GLN A 257 8.32 21.82 -1.65
N LEU A 258 7.94 21.88 -2.93
CA LEU A 258 6.72 21.26 -3.43
C LEU A 258 7.03 19.80 -3.81
N VAL A 259 6.45 18.87 -3.07
CA VAL A 259 6.58 17.44 -3.29
C VAL A 259 5.35 16.93 -4.02
N LEU A 260 5.54 16.22 -5.13
CA LEU A 260 4.51 15.59 -5.95
C LEU A 260 4.64 14.07 -5.86
N GLU A 261 3.52 13.39 -5.64
CA GLU A 261 3.40 11.93 -5.77
C GLU A 261 2.29 11.60 -6.76
N VAL A 262 2.60 10.76 -7.74
CA VAL A 262 1.69 10.43 -8.86
C VAL A 262 1.45 8.93 -8.92
N HIS A 263 0.18 8.54 -8.95
CA HIS A 263 -0.28 7.17 -9.19
C HIS A 263 -1.00 7.08 -10.54
N PRO A 264 -1.11 5.88 -11.14
CA PRO A 264 -1.88 5.70 -12.38
C PRO A 264 -3.31 6.19 -12.19
N PRO A 265 -3.78 7.17 -13.00
CA PRO A 265 -5.14 7.66 -12.84
C PRO A 265 -6.15 6.58 -13.22
N VAL A 266 -7.29 6.54 -12.51
CA VAL A 266 -8.40 5.65 -12.81
C VAL A 266 -9.65 6.49 -13.14
N ASN A 267 -10.40 6.04 -14.15
CA ASN A 267 -11.66 6.68 -14.53
C ASN A 267 -12.83 6.26 -13.60
N ALA A 268 -14.04 6.71 -13.90
CA ALA A 268 -15.23 6.41 -13.10
C ALA A 268 -15.57 4.92 -13.09
N GLU A 269 -15.16 4.18 -14.10
CA GLU A 269 -15.33 2.74 -14.27
C GLU A 269 -14.20 1.91 -13.59
N GLY A 270 -13.24 2.60 -12.93
CA GLY A 270 -12.11 1.95 -12.25
C GLY A 270 -11.02 1.44 -13.20
N GLN A 271 -11.02 1.91 -14.45
CA GLN A 271 -9.99 1.56 -15.44
C GLN A 271 -8.80 2.51 -15.30
N THR A 272 -7.59 1.98 -15.37
CA THR A 272 -6.41 2.81 -15.57
C THR A 272 -6.48 3.52 -16.91
N VAL A 273 -6.27 4.82 -16.91
CA VAL A 273 -6.27 5.67 -18.11
C VAL A 273 -4.92 6.34 -18.29
N GLU A 274 -4.62 6.74 -19.52
CA GLU A 274 -3.41 7.52 -19.79
C GLU A 274 -3.49 8.88 -19.10
N PRO A 275 -2.36 9.35 -18.51
CA PRO A 275 -2.32 10.65 -17.89
C PRO A 275 -2.55 11.79 -18.88
N ASP A 276 -3.48 12.68 -18.54
CA ASP A 276 -3.76 13.90 -19.29
C ASP A 276 -2.88 15.05 -18.76
N VAL A 277 -1.90 15.46 -19.56
CA VAL A 277 -0.92 16.51 -19.22
C VAL A 277 -1.60 17.86 -19.05
N GLU A 278 -2.59 18.19 -19.89
CA GLU A 278 -3.29 19.49 -19.81
C GLU A 278 -4.10 19.58 -18.51
N GLN A 279 -4.87 18.52 -18.21
CA GLN A 279 -5.64 18.42 -16.99
C GLN A 279 -4.72 18.44 -15.74
N PHE A 280 -3.58 17.75 -15.80
CA PHE A 280 -2.59 17.75 -14.73
C PHE A 280 -2.05 19.16 -14.46
N THR A 281 -1.62 19.86 -15.54
CA THR A 281 -1.08 21.23 -15.45
C THR A 281 -2.10 22.17 -14.84
N ALA A 282 -3.33 22.17 -15.35
CA ALA A 282 -4.42 23.00 -14.85
C ALA A 282 -4.71 22.74 -13.35
N ARG A 283 -4.69 21.48 -12.93
CA ARG A 283 -4.88 21.10 -11.51
C ARG A 283 -3.73 21.54 -10.61
N LEU A 284 -2.50 21.39 -11.09
CA LEU A 284 -1.32 21.84 -10.36
C LEU A 284 -1.36 23.36 -10.17
N GLU A 285 -1.65 24.12 -11.22
CA GLU A 285 -1.80 25.57 -11.17
C GLU A 285 -2.94 25.99 -10.22
N GLN A 286 -4.09 25.33 -10.32
CA GLN A 286 -5.23 25.57 -9.41
C GLN A 286 -4.86 25.32 -7.94
N ALA A 287 -4.13 24.25 -7.68
CA ALA A 287 -3.72 23.87 -6.33
C ALA A 287 -2.68 24.85 -5.75
N LEU A 288 -1.83 25.40 -6.58
CA LEU A 288 -0.84 26.40 -6.18
C LEU A 288 -1.47 27.79 -5.94
N GLY A 289 -2.56 28.11 -6.63
CA GLY A 289 -3.23 29.41 -6.50
C GLY A 289 -2.27 30.56 -6.79
N ASP A 290 -2.19 31.53 -5.87
CA ASP A 290 -1.33 32.72 -5.99
C ASP A 290 0.10 32.48 -5.45
N ALA A 291 0.45 31.26 -5.05
CA ALA A 291 1.78 30.96 -4.52
C ALA A 291 2.86 31.14 -5.61
N VAL A 292 3.90 31.90 -5.28
CA VAL A 292 5.05 32.08 -6.18
C VAL A 292 5.98 30.89 -6.04
N VAL A 293 5.94 29.99 -7.02
CA VAL A 293 6.67 28.72 -7.02
C VAL A 293 7.49 28.57 -8.30
N ALA A 294 8.75 28.26 -8.16
CA ALA A 294 9.58 27.82 -9.29
C ALA A 294 9.34 26.31 -9.49
N ILE A 295 8.60 25.93 -10.54
CA ILE A 295 8.27 24.55 -10.85
C ILE A 295 9.22 23.98 -11.91
N HIS A 296 9.73 22.78 -11.67
CA HIS A 296 10.45 21.96 -12.64
C HIS A 296 9.44 21.16 -13.49
N TRP A 297 8.81 21.83 -14.47
CA TRP A 297 7.75 21.26 -15.29
C TRP A 297 8.14 19.97 -16.00
N ASP A 298 9.34 19.90 -16.57
CA ASP A 298 9.82 18.71 -17.25
C ASP A 298 9.83 17.49 -16.30
N LEU A 299 10.29 17.68 -15.07
CA LEU A 299 10.31 16.64 -14.05
C LEU A 299 8.88 16.28 -13.60
N ALA A 300 8.01 17.25 -13.39
CA ALA A 300 6.62 17.02 -13.00
C ALA A 300 5.84 16.22 -14.07
N ILE A 301 6.05 16.57 -15.35
CA ILE A 301 5.44 15.85 -16.48
C ILE A 301 6.06 14.45 -16.65
N GLU A 302 7.34 14.30 -16.41
CA GLU A 302 8.00 12.99 -16.42
C GLU A 302 7.42 12.07 -15.35
N GLU A 303 7.24 12.57 -14.10
CA GLU A 303 6.64 11.80 -13.03
C GLU A 303 5.15 11.49 -13.29
N LEU A 304 4.41 12.41 -13.91
CA LEU A 304 3.05 12.16 -14.36
C LEU A 304 2.98 10.94 -15.30
N ARG A 305 3.87 10.89 -16.29
CA ARG A 305 3.91 9.78 -17.27
C ARG A 305 4.38 8.46 -16.67
N LYS A 306 5.34 8.53 -15.74
CA LYS A 306 5.86 7.34 -15.04
C LYS A 306 4.87 6.81 -14.01
N ALA A 307 4.14 7.68 -13.35
CA ALA A 307 3.16 7.38 -12.29
C ALA A 307 3.69 6.35 -11.28
N ARG A 308 4.92 6.57 -10.77
CA ARG A 308 5.63 5.58 -9.94
C ARG A 308 5.04 5.42 -8.55
N GLY A 309 4.30 6.42 -8.06
CA GLY A 309 3.80 6.45 -6.68
C GLY A 309 4.92 6.78 -5.67
N MET A 310 5.96 7.48 -6.12
CA MET A 310 7.06 7.95 -5.27
C MET A 310 7.03 9.47 -5.17
N PRO A 311 7.16 10.04 -3.97
CA PRO A 311 7.27 11.48 -3.79
C PRO A 311 8.53 12.04 -4.46
N VAL A 312 8.38 13.14 -5.22
CA VAL A 312 9.49 13.81 -5.90
C VAL A 312 9.35 15.32 -5.70
N VAL A 313 10.45 16.00 -5.38
CA VAL A 313 10.47 17.46 -5.29
C VAL A 313 10.39 18.05 -6.70
N VAL A 314 9.29 18.75 -7.00
CA VAL A 314 9.02 19.34 -8.30
C VAL A 314 9.01 20.87 -8.30
N GLY A 315 9.14 21.49 -7.14
CA GLY A 315 9.16 22.95 -7.06
C GLY A 315 9.74 23.47 -5.76
N LEU A 316 10.06 24.77 -5.79
CA LEU A 316 10.56 25.53 -4.63
C LEU A 316 9.70 26.78 -4.48
N ALA A 317 9.18 27.04 -3.29
CA ALA A 317 8.47 28.28 -2.99
C ALA A 317 9.46 29.40 -2.79
N ALA A 318 9.16 30.57 -3.37
CA ALA A 318 9.92 31.80 -3.08
C ALA A 318 9.59 32.32 -1.66
N GLU A 319 8.34 32.11 -1.23
CA GLU A 319 7.84 32.38 0.12
C GLU A 319 6.90 31.22 0.50
N MET A 320 6.91 30.79 1.76
CA MET A 320 6.02 29.71 2.23
C MET A 320 4.55 30.15 2.11
N PRO A 321 3.71 29.36 1.44
CA PRO A 321 2.27 29.67 1.39
C PRO A 321 1.63 29.49 2.78
N ASP A 322 0.74 30.41 3.13
CA ASP A 322 0.01 30.39 4.42
C ASP A 322 -0.99 29.24 4.57
N ALA A 323 -1.35 28.59 3.46
CA ALA A 323 -2.33 27.51 3.44
C ALA A 323 -1.79 26.24 2.79
N PRO A 324 -2.28 25.05 3.20
CA PRO A 324 -1.93 23.81 2.55
C PRO A 324 -2.46 23.76 1.12
N VAL A 325 -1.63 23.21 0.22
CA VAL A 325 -2.06 22.92 -1.15
C VAL A 325 -2.98 21.71 -1.14
N VAL A 326 -4.22 21.89 -1.60
CA VAL A 326 -5.21 20.82 -1.74
C VAL A 326 -5.56 20.67 -3.21
N ILE A 327 -5.26 19.53 -3.81
CA ILE A 327 -5.81 19.18 -5.13
C ILE A 327 -7.22 18.64 -4.91
N PRO A 328 -8.27 19.29 -5.47
CA PRO A 328 -9.61 18.75 -5.36
C PRO A 328 -9.68 17.33 -5.94
N ALA A 329 -10.30 16.41 -5.21
CA ALA A 329 -10.58 15.07 -5.71
C ALA A 329 -11.40 15.16 -7.02
N LEU A 330 -11.24 14.17 -7.90
CA LEU A 330 -12.04 14.07 -9.13
C LEU A 330 -13.53 14.04 -8.74
N SER A 331 -14.23 15.18 -8.89
CA SER A 331 -15.69 15.19 -8.82
C SER A 331 -16.24 14.43 -10.03
N ARG A 332 -17.30 13.64 -9.80
CA ARG A 332 -18.10 13.10 -10.93
C ARG A 332 -18.47 14.28 -11.82
N THR A 333 -17.99 14.31 -13.05
CA THR A 333 -18.67 15.05 -14.10
C THR A 333 -19.98 14.33 -14.33
N GLU A 334 -21.06 14.94 -13.86
CA GLU A 334 -22.42 14.55 -14.25
C GLU A 334 -22.53 14.77 -15.77
N HIS A 335 -22.66 13.68 -16.50
CA HIS A 335 -23.18 13.64 -17.86
C HIS A 335 -24.22 12.53 -17.94
#